data_2d73b35a2f697844d31dfe3ddc6e7d1f
#
_entry.id   2d73b35a2f697844d31dfe3ddc6e7d1f
#
_cell.length_a   1.000
_cell.length_b   1.000
_cell.length_c   1.000
_cell.angle_alpha   90.00
_cell.angle_beta   90.00
_cell.angle_gamma   90.00
#
_symmetry.space_group_name_H-M   'P 1'
#
loop_
_entity.id
_entity.type
_entity.pdbx_description
1 polymer ?
#
loop_
_entity_poly.entity_id
_entity_poly.type
_entity_poly.pdbx_seq_one_letter_code
_entity_poly.pdbx_strand_id
1 'polypeptide(L)'
;MLKVILKKEIDSEKFLQEIKKRLIEDKGYKGLIIDGEGDFTYRAADDYEGACYFSYASWLSHRKTEQTENGDVLYFGIIPSKKKRLTKEVYSFFHTHFSRFLLSCFDHHIKDIVISADINQEIDIILNPQKRIGD
;
A
#
# COMPACT_ATOMS: atom_id res chain seq x y z
N MET A 1 0.56 7.76 5.88
CA MET A 1 1.33 7.81 4.63
C MET A 1 2.52 6.88 4.69
N LEU A 2 2.74 6.16 3.63
CA LEU A 2 3.94 5.34 3.44
C LEU A 2 4.80 5.97 2.36
N LYS A 3 6.08 6.14 2.63
CA LYS A 3 7.04 6.69 1.69
C LYS A 3 8.09 5.62 1.38
N VAL A 4 8.21 5.25 0.12
CA VAL A 4 9.19 4.27 -0.35
C VAL A 4 10.26 4.99 -1.14
N ILE A 5 11.47 4.99 -0.61
CA ILE A 5 12.61 5.65 -1.25
C ILE A 5 13.39 4.57 -2.00
N LEU A 6 13.43 4.69 -3.32
CA LEU A 6 14.11 3.73 -4.18
C LEU A 6 15.58 4.07 -4.31
N LYS A 7 16.40 3.06 -4.59
CA LYS A 7 17.79 3.28 -4.94
C LYS A 7 17.86 4.07 -6.25
N LYS A 8 18.93 4.83 -6.42
CA LYS A 8 19.07 5.82 -7.50
C LYS A 8 18.85 5.25 -8.90
N GLU A 9 19.26 4.02 -9.15
CA GLU A 9 19.18 3.40 -10.47
C GLU A 9 17.82 2.75 -10.78
N ILE A 10 16.89 2.76 -9.84
CA ILE A 10 15.61 2.07 -10.00
C ILE A 10 14.56 3.00 -10.58
N ASP A 11 13.95 2.56 -11.69
CA ASP A 11 12.84 3.25 -12.34
C ASP A 11 11.55 2.98 -11.54
N SER A 12 10.91 4.04 -11.06
CA SER A 12 9.70 3.92 -10.23
C SER A 12 8.51 3.31 -10.96
N GLU A 13 8.32 3.61 -12.24
CA GLU A 13 7.21 3.02 -13.00
C GLU A 13 7.38 1.52 -13.15
N LYS A 14 8.59 1.08 -13.49
CA LYS A 14 8.88 -0.35 -13.60
C LYS A 14 8.73 -1.03 -12.25
N PHE A 15 9.17 -0.37 -11.18
CA PHE A 15 9.03 -0.90 -9.83
C PHE A 15 7.55 -1.11 -9.48
N LEU A 16 6.70 -0.12 -9.74
CA LEU A 16 5.26 -0.25 -9.51
C LEU A 16 4.65 -1.40 -10.31
N GLN A 17 5.03 -1.54 -11.57
CA GLN A 17 4.56 -2.63 -12.41
C GLN A 17 4.99 -3.99 -11.87
N GLU A 18 6.22 -4.09 -11.39
CA GLU A 18 6.76 -5.34 -10.85
C GLU A 18 6.07 -5.76 -9.56
N ILE A 19 5.81 -4.83 -8.65
CA ILE A 19 5.11 -5.19 -7.41
C ILE A 19 3.68 -5.64 -7.68
N LYS A 20 3.00 -5.01 -8.62
CA LYS A 20 1.65 -5.41 -9.02
C LYS A 20 1.64 -6.77 -9.70
N LYS A 21 2.58 -6.98 -10.62
CA LYS A 21 2.74 -8.26 -11.31
C LYS A 21 3.01 -9.39 -10.33
N ARG A 22 3.86 -9.14 -9.33
CA ARG A 22 4.20 -10.14 -8.32
C ARG A 22 2.96 -10.57 -7.53
N LEU A 23 2.12 -9.61 -7.13
CA LEU A 23 0.90 -9.93 -6.40
C LEU A 23 -0.10 -10.71 -7.25
N ILE A 24 -0.18 -10.41 -8.55
CA ILE A 24 -1.06 -11.14 -9.45
C ILE A 24 -0.55 -12.57 -9.68
N GLU A 25 0.72 -12.73 -9.98
CA GLU A 25 1.31 -14.03 -10.27
C GLU A 25 1.29 -14.98 -9.07
N ASP A 26 1.59 -14.45 -7.89
CA ASP A 26 1.63 -15.25 -6.67
C ASP A 26 0.25 -15.36 -6.00
N LYS A 27 -0.80 -14.79 -6.61
CA LYS A 27 -2.16 -14.75 -6.06
C LYS A 27 -2.22 -14.10 -4.68
N GLY A 28 -1.40 -13.08 -4.49
CA GLY A 28 -1.33 -12.33 -3.26
C GLY A 28 -0.09 -12.64 -2.42
N TYR A 29 0.01 -11.93 -1.30
CA TYR A 29 1.07 -12.11 -0.31
C TYR A 29 0.43 -12.06 1.07
N LYS A 30 0.27 -13.22 1.69
CA LYS A 30 -0.34 -13.34 3.04
C LYS A 30 -1.63 -12.52 3.17
N GLY A 31 -2.51 -12.66 2.19
CA GLY A 31 -3.78 -11.96 2.15
C GLY A 31 -3.76 -10.62 1.43
N LEU A 32 -2.59 -10.02 1.23
CA LEU A 32 -2.46 -8.79 0.45
C LEU A 32 -2.69 -9.09 -1.02
N ILE A 33 -3.59 -8.34 -1.64
CA ILE A 33 -3.92 -8.49 -3.06
C ILE A 33 -4.01 -7.12 -3.71
N ILE A 34 -4.02 -7.13 -5.03
CA ILE A 34 -4.32 -5.93 -5.81
C ILE A 34 -5.74 -6.04 -6.34
N ASP A 35 -6.52 -4.98 -6.24
CA ASP A 35 -7.89 -4.97 -6.76
C ASP A 35 -7.94 -4.57 -8.24
N GLY A 36 -9.15 -4.54 -8.81
CA GLY A 36 -9.34 -4.22 -10.23
C GLY A 36 -8.97 -2.79 -10.61
N GLU A 37 -8.80 -1.90 -9.65
CA GLU A 37 -8.40 -0.51 -9.88
C GLU A 37 -6.91 -0.28 -9.67
N GLY A 38 -6.18 -1.31 -9.30
CA GLY A 38 -4.74 -1.21 -9.09
C GLY A 38 -4.33 -0.79 -7.70
N ASP A 39 -5.24 -0.82 -6.74
CA ASP A 39 -4.97 -0.51 -5.35
C ASP A 39 -4.76 -1.78 -4.53
N PHE A 40 -4.08 -1.64 -3.40
CA PHE A 40 -3.69 -2.77 -2.56
C PHE A 40 -4.67 -2.91 -1.39
N THR A 41 -5.15 -4.12 -1.16
CA THR A 41 -6.09 -4.37 -0.07
C THR A 41 -5.89 -5.81 0.45
N TYR A 42 -6.76 -6.24 1.37
CA TYR A 42 -6.71 -7.58 1.93
C TYR A 42 -7.97 -8.34 1.61
N ARG A 43 -7.80 -9.59 1.21
CA ARG A 43 -8.94 -10.50 1.00
C ARG A 43 -9.24 -11.25 2.27
N ALA A 44 -10.49 -11.70 2.41
CA ALA A 44 -10.88 -12.60 3.49
C ALA A 44 -10.28 -13.98 3.22
N ALA A 45 -9.16 -14.24 3.85
CA ALA A 45 -8.50 -15.54 3.80
C ALA A 45 -8.26 -16.02 5.23
N ASP A 46 -8.29 -17.34 5.42
CA ASP A 46 -8.42 -17.89 6.75
C ASP A 46 -7.14 -17.94 7.57
N ASP A 47 -6.00 -17.99 6.92
CA ASP A 47 -4.73 -18.29 7.59
C ASP A 47 -3.67 -17.21 7.43
N TYR A 48 -4.06 -15.94 7.52
CA TYR A 48 -3.08 -14.88 7.49
C TYR A 48 -3.31 -13.85 8.59
N GLU A 49 -2.23 -13.15 8.91
CA GLU A 49 -2.18 -12.19 10.01
C GLU A 49 -3.22 -11.07 9.91
N GLY A 50 -3.57 -10.67 8.69
CA GLY A 50 -4.49 -9.56 8.45
C GLY A 50 -5.97 -9.93 8.37
N ALA A 51 -6.34 -11.19 8.58
CA ALA A 51 -7.72 -11.64 8.41
C ALA A 51 -8.71 -10.85 9.27
N CYS A 52 -8.32 -10.46 10.47
CA CYS A 52 -9.19 -9.71 11.38
C CYS A 52 -9.46 -8.28 10.90
N TYR A 53 -8.66 -7.75 9.99
CA TYR A 53 -8.82 -6.38 9.47
C TYR A 53 -9.55 -6.32 8.13
N PHE A 54 -9.87 -7.46 7.55
CA PHE A 54 -10.56 -7.50 6.25
C PHE A 54 -11.87 -6.72 6.26
N SER A 55 -12.63 -6.82 7.33
CA SER A 55 -13.92 -6.15 7.45
C SER A 55 -13.82 -4.62 7.43
N TYR A 56 -12.64 -4.06 7.61
CA TYR A 56 -12.44 -2.62 7.56
C TYR A 56 -12.39 -2.10 6.11
N ALA A 57 -12.20 -2.99 5.14
CA ALA A 57 -12.31 -2.66 3.72
C ALA A 57 -11.59 -1.37 3.33
N SER A 58 -10.32 -1.27 3.72
CA SER A 58 -9.49 -0.14 3.37
C SER A 58 -8.53 -0.52 2.26
N TRP A 59 -7.97 0.47 1.60
CA TRP A 59 -7.03 0.28 0.50
C TRP A 59 -5.81 1.15 0.69
N LEU A 60 -4.65 0.68 0.20
CA LEU A 60 -3.47 1.51 -0.01
C LEU A 60 -3.39 1.82 -1.50
N SER A 61 -3.14 3.08 -1.82
CA SER A 61 -3.05 3.52 -3.20
C SER A 61 -1.80 4.35 -3.41
N HIS A 62 -1.13 4.14 -4.55
CA HIS A 62 -0.03 4.98 -4.97
C HIS A 62 -0.57 6.36 -5.31
N ARG A 63 -0.08 7.40 -4.63
CA ARG A 63 -0.60 8.76 -4.78
C ARG A 63 0.22 9.63 -5.69
N LYS A 64 1.52 9.60 -5.53
CA LYS A 64 2.44 10.39 -6.35
C LYS A 64 3.83 9.80 -6.30
N THR A 65 4.65 10.21 -7.26
CA THR A 65 6.07 9.91 -7.31
C THR A 65 6.83 11.22 -7.42
N GLU A 66 7.86 11.37 -6.60
CA GLU A 66 8.79 12.48 -6.72
C GLU A 66 10.11 11.96 -7.26
N GLN A 67 10.62 12.61 -8.30
CA GLN A 67 11.94 12.30 -8.82
C GLN A 67 12.95 13.17 -8.10
N THR A 68 13.98 12.55 -7.51
CA THR A 68 15.03 13.27 -6.81
C THR A 68 16.39 12.82 -7.33
N GLU A 69 17.42 13.61 -7.04
CA GLU A 69 18.80 13.26 -7.41
C GLU A 69 19.27 11.96 -6.76
N ASN A 70 18.71 11.61 -5.62
CA ASN A 70 19.11 10.44 -4.84
C ASN A 70 18.19 9.23 -5.05
N GLY A 71 17.29 9.29 -6.02
CA GLY A 71 16.37 8.22 -6.35
C GLY A 71 14.92 8.69 -6.31
N ASP A 72 14.05 7.90 -6.92
CA ASP A 72 12.62 8.19 -6.94
C ASP A 72 11.99 7.86 -5.58
N VAL A 73 10.99 8.66 -5.22
CA VAL A 73 10.24 8.46 -3.96
C VAL A 73 8.78 8.23 -4.30
N LEU A 74 8.25 7.10 -3.87
CA LEU A 74 6.86 6.73 -4.07
C LEU A 74 6.07 6.99 -2.79
N TYR A 75 4.91 7.64 -2.93
CA TYR A 75 4.02 7.93 -1.81
C TYR A 75 2.75 7.10 -1.94
N PHE A 76 2.44 6.37 -0.88
CA PHE A 76 1.21 5.58 -0.78
C PHE A 76 0.35 6.13 0.36
N GLY A 77 -0.94 6.22 0.11
CA GLY A 77 -1.89 6.68 1.10
C GLY A 77 -3.00 5.68 1.31
N ILE A 78 -3.61 5.72 2.50
CA ILE A 78 -4.72 4.84 2.82
C ILE A 78 -6.05 5.48 2.44
N ILE A 79 -6.92 4.68 1.82
CA ILE A 79 -8.30 5.05 1.55
C ILE A 79 -9.16 4.27 2.54
N PRO A 80 -9.72 4.94 3.55
CA PRO A 80 -10.54 4.22 4.53
C PRO A 80 -11.92 3.90 3.98
N SER A 81 -12.54 2.87 4.53
CA SER A 81 -13.91 2.52 4.23
C SER A 81 -14.85 3.62 4.72
N LYS A 82 -15.95 3.83 4.00
CA LYS A 82 -17.01 4.72 4.44
C LYS A 82 -17.75 4.19 5.66
N LYS A 83 -17.92 2.88 5.72
CA LYS A 83 -18.75 2.23 6.74
C LYS A 83 -18.00 1.91 8.03
N LYS A 84 -16.69 1.92 7.97
CA LYS A 84 -15.85 1.54 9.10
C LYS A 84 -14.90 2.67 9.45
N ARG A 85 -14.78 2.95 10.74
CA ARG A 85 -13.86 3.97 11.20
C ARG A 85 -12.42 3.50 11.03
N LEU A 86 -11.58 4.36 10.48
CA LEU A 86 -10.15 4.10 10.41
C LEU A 86 -9.53 4.29 11.80
N THR A 87 -9.01 3.22 12.36
CA THR A 87 -8.32 3.27 13.65
C THR A 87 -6.81 3.28 13.40
N LYS A 88 -6.05 3.69 14.42
CA LYS A 88 -4.58 3.63 14.33
C LYS A 88 -4.08 2.20 14.13
N GLU A 89 -4.79 1.24 14.69
CA GLU A 89 -4.45 -0.17 14.55
C GLU A 89 -4.58 -0.65 13.11
N VAL A 90 -5.70 -0.31 12.46
CA VAL A 90 -5.91 -0.65 11.04
C VAL A 90 -4.91 0.09 10.16
N TYR A 91 -4.71 1.39 10.40
CA TYR A 91 -3.74 2.20 9.69
C TYR A 91 -2.34 1.57 9.77
N SER A 92 -1.92 1.26 10.98
CA SER A 92 -0.61 0.64 11.22
C SER A 92 -0.47 -0.70 10.52
N PHE A 93 -1.51 -1.54 10.60
CA PHE A 93 -1.48 -2.86 9.98
C PHE A 93 -1.29 -2.77 8.46
N PHE A 94 -2.11 -1.94 7.80
CA PHE A 94 -2.02 -1.82 6.34
C PHE A 94 -0.63 -1.36 5.89
N HIS A 95 -0.05 -0.39 6.59
CA HIS A 95 1.26 0.14 6.22
C HIS A 95 2.40 -0.84 6.54
N THR A 96 2.39 -1.44 7.72
CA THR A 96 3.48 -2.34 8.12
C THR A 96 3.47 -3.64 7.33
N HIS A 97 2.30 -4.18 7.06
CA HIS A 97 2.20 -5.41 6.28
C HIS A 97 2.63 -5.20 4.83
N PHE A 98 2.24 -4.08 4.24
CA PHE A 98 2.66 -3.73 2.89
C PHE A 98 4.18 -3.52 2.84
N SER A 99 4.75 -2.88 3.86
CA SER A 99 6.20 -2.72 3.97
C SER A 99 6.92 -4.06 4.07
N ARG A 100 6.35 -5.01 4.81
CA ARG A 100 6.89 -6.37 4.91
C ARG A 100 6.94 -7.04 3.54
N PHE A 101 5.87 -6.92 2.76
CA PHE A 101 5.84 -7.43 1.39
C PHE A 101 6.96 -6.82 0.55
N LEU A 102 7.09 -5.51 0.56
CA LEU A 102 8.11 -4.81 -0.21
C LEU A 102 9.53 -5.24 0.18
N LEU A 103 9.80 -5.30 1.47
CA LEU A 103 11.14 -5.68 1.95
C LEU A 103 11.45 -7.16 1.73
N SER A 104 10.44 -8.01 1.76
CA SER A 104 10.63 -9.45 1.53
C SER A 104 10.92 -9.77 0.06
N CYS A 105 10.33 -9.02 -0.86
CA CYS A 105 10.40 -9.32 -2.28
C CYS A 105 11.24 -8.37 -3.10
N PHE A 106 11.45 -7.15 -2.63
CA PHE A 106 12.08 -6.07 -3.40
C PHE A 106 13.12 -5.27 -2.63
N ASP A 107 13.71 -5.85 -1.60
CA ASP A 107 14.70 -5.17 -0.75
C ASP A 107 15.88 -4.59 -1.52
N HIS A 108 16.31 -5.26 -2.60
CA HIS A 108 17.43 -4.78 -3.42
C HIS A 108 17.14 -3.48 -4.17
N HIS A 109 15.86 -3.13 -4.33
CA HIS A 109 15.44 -1.93 -5.03
C HIS A 109 15.20 -0.75 -4.09
N ILE A 110 15.07 -1.01 -2.81
CA ILE A 110 14.61 -0.04 -1.82
C ILE A 110 15.76 0.44 -0.95
N LYS A 111 15.86 1.76 -0.81
CA LYS A 111 16.82 2.38 0.10
C LYS A 111 16.22 2.52 1.51
N ASP A 112 15.03 3.08 1.60
CA ASP A 112 14.34 3.30 2.88
C ASP A 112 12.84 3.22 2.71
N ILE A 113 12.16 2.85 3.78
CA ILE A 113 10.71 2.96 3.90
C ILE A 113 10.41 3.77 5.15
N VAL A 114 9.55 4.78 5.01
CA VAL A 114 9.14 5.63 6.12
C VAL A 114 7.62 5.59 6.23
N ILE A 115 7.13 5.34 7.44
CA ILE A 115 5.70 5.33 7.74
C ILE A 115 5.44 6.48 8.70
N SER A 116 4.53 7.40 8.32
CA SER A 116 4.15 8.48 9.21
C SER A 116 3.23 7.96 10.32
N ALA A 117 3.39 8.50 11.53
CA ALA A 117 2.59 8.09 12.67
C ALA A 117 1.13 8.55 12.55
N ASP A 118 0.93 9.69 11.91
CA ASP A 118 -0.40 10.29 11.76
C ASP A 118 -0.83 10.32 10.31
N ILE A 119 -2.15 10.38 10.11
CA ILE A 119 -2.74 10.53 8.79
C ILE A 119 -2.26 11.84 8.15
N ASN A 120 -1.78 11.74 6.92
CA ASN A 120 -1.36 12.88 6.13
C ASN A 120 -2.51 13.29 5.22
N GLN A 121 -3.02 14.50 5.38
CA GLN A 121 -4.21 14.97 4.65
C GLN A 121 -4.02 15.04 3.14
N GLU A 122 -2.79 15.20 2.66
CA GLU A 122 -2.52 15.28 1.22
C GLU A 122 -2.37 13.91 0.56
N ILE A 123 -1.87 12.94 1.29
CA ILE A 123 -1.54 11.61 0.76
C ILE A 123 -2.60 10.58 1.15
N ASP A 124 -2.97 10.57 2.43
CA ASP A 124 -4.00 9.68 2.95
C ASP A 124 -5.39 10.26 2.68
N ILE A 125 -6.42 9.51 2.97
CA ILE A 125 -7.81 9.91 2.81
C ILE A 125 -8.07 10.44 1.39
N ILE A 126 -7.83 9.56 0.44
CA ILE A 126 -8.10 9.87 -0.96
C ILE A 126 -9.60 10.00 -1.15
N LEU A 127 -10.03 11.15 -1.61
CA LEU A 127 -11.42 11.39 -1.92
C LEU A 127 -11.75 10.72 -3.26
N ASN A 128 -11.98 9.43 -3.21
CA ASN A 128 -12.50 8.69 -4.34
C ASN A 128 -13.92 8.23 -4.00
N PRO A 129 -14.94 8.99 -4.44
CA PRO A 129 -16.34 8.67 -4.09
C PRO A 129 -16.75 7.27 -4.53
N GLN A 130 -16.32 6.82 -5.68
CA GLN A 130 -16.68 5.50 -6.19
C GLN A 130 -16.12 4.38 -5.34
N LYS A 131 -14.85 4.49 -4.96
CA LYS A 131 -14.18 3.49 -4.12
C LYS A 131 -14.86 3.38 -2.77
N ARG A 132 -15.25 4.52 -2.20
CA ARG A 132 -15.85 4.56 -0.87
C ARG A 132 -17.32 4.19 -0.86
N ILE A 133 -18.00 4.31 -1.99
CA ILE A 133 -19.42 3.95 -2.10
C ILE A 133 -19.60 2.43 -2.03
N GLY A 134 -18.66 1.65 -2.57
CA GLY A 134 -18.76 0.20 -2.58
C GLY A 134 -18.45 -0.48 -1.25
N ASP A 135 -18.13 0.29 -0.25
CA ASP A 135 -17.77 -0.25 1.09
C ASP A 135 -18.90 -1.02 1.76
#